data_32e661dfc529dd016bf6e0a9cc2bc19f
#
_entry.id   32e661dfc529dd016bf6e0a9cc2bc19f
#
_cell.length_a   1.000
_cell.length_b   1.000
_cell.length_c   1.000
_cell.angle_alpha   90.00
_cell.angle_beta   90.00
_cell.angle_gamma   90.00
#
_symmetry.space_group_name_H-M   'P 1'
#
loop_
_entity.id
_entity.type
_entity.pdbx_description
1 polymer ?
#
loop_
_entity_poly.entity_id
_entity_poly.type
_entity_poly.pdbx_seq_one_letter_code
_entity_poly.pdbx_strand_id
1 'polypeptide(L)'
;MRLKVLGSAEDALRAMTEQLIEKLMKLDQLLKNQEEFMGSFAHEMKTPLTSIIGYADLMRMEALSKEEQKEACGYIYSEGKRLQNLSLKLMKLLVLKNQQFQMKKQDLEPMIQEAVTSMQYRLKEQDILVNLNLKKAICKIEPDLLKSLILNLIDNALKSMNSGGILTVEDRATQEGAKIYISDTGCGMPKDEISKITEAFYRIDKSRSRKQGGVGLGLAICKEIVRIHQGEMRFISQQGKGT
;
A
#
# COMPACT_ATOMS: atom_id res chain seq x y z
N MET A 1 10.19 -50.41 31.71
CA MET A 1 11.04 -49.27 31.28
C MET A 1 11.09 -49.08 29.77
N ARG A 2 11.24 -50.14 28.94
CA ARG A 2 11.25 -50.03 27.44
C ARG A 2 9.97 -49.46 26.80
N LEU A 3 8.77 -49.75 27.33
CA LEU A 3 7.49 -49.27 26.78
C LEU A 3 7.27 -47.75 26.94
N LYS A 4 7.79 -47.13 28.02
CA LYS A 4 7.69 -45.67 28.21
C LYS A 4 8.62 -44.87 27.26
N VAL A 5 9.76 -45.43 26.87
CA VAL A 5 10.71 -44.80 25.95
C VAL A 5 10.18 -44.84 24.51
N LEU A 6 9.50 -45.94 24.12
CA LEU A 6 8.87 -46.04 22.80
C LEU A 6 7.71 -45.07 22.62
N GLY A 7 6.84 -44.90 23.62
CA GLY A 7 5.75 -43.89 23.56
C GLY A 7 6.27 -42.46 23.42
N SER A 8 7.35 -42.12 24.15
CA SER A 8 7.94 -40.76 24.04
C SER A 8 8.61 -40.53 22.68
N ALA A 9 9.15 -41.55 22.02
CA ALA A 9 9.75 -41.43 20.70
C ALA A 9 8.68 -41.31 19.60
N GLU A 10 7.57 -42.03 19.71
CA GLU A 10 6.43 -41.90 18.80
C GLU A 10 5.76 -40.53 18.91
N ASP A 11 5.56 -40.01 20.12
CA ASP A 11 5.02 -38.66 20.34
C ASP A 11 5.94 -37.58 19.77
N ALA A 12 7.26 -37.71 19.95
CA ALA A 12 8.24 -36.78 19.38
C ALA A 12 8.26 -36.84 17.85
N LEU A 13 8.16 -38.05 17.26
CA LEU A 13 8.10 -38.21 15.81
C LEU A 13 6.82 -37.57 15.23
N ARG A 14 5.70 -37.77 15.91
CA ARG A 14 4.40 -37.21 15.54
C ARG A 14 4.43 -35.68 15.56
N ALA A 15 4.94 -35.09 16.65
CA ALA A 15 5.09 -33.62 16.75
C ALA A 15 6.02 -33.06 15.67
N MET A 16 7.12 -33.76 15.36
CA MET A 16 8.04 -33.36 14.31
C MET A 16 7.42 -33.43 12.91
N THR A 17 6.58 -34.45 12.68
CA THR A 17 5.84 -34.60 11.42
C THR A 17 4.80 -33.51 11.25
N GLU A 18 4.04 -33.20 12.31
CA GLU A 18 3.05 -32.08 12.31
C GLU A 18 3.73 -30.72 12.03
N GLN A 19 4.87 -30.44 12.68
CA GLN A 19 5.65 -29.22 12.41
C GLN A 19 6.17 -29.16 10.97
N LEU A 20 6.58 -30.30 10.40
CA LEU A 20 7.05 -30.35 9.01
C LEU A 20 5.91 -30.08 8.04
N ILE A 21 4.75 -30.67 8.26
CA ILE A 21 3.54 -30.42 7.45
C ILE A 21 3.16 -28.94 7.50
N GLU A 22 3.13 -28.34 8.69
CA GLU A 22 2.83 -26.91 8.85
C GLU A 22 3.82 -26.02 8.05
N LYS A 23 5.12 -26.33 8.14
CA LYS A 23 6.16 -25.62 7.38
C LYS A 23 5.99 -25.78 5.88
N LEU A 24 5.66 -26.99 5.40
CA LEU A 24 5.40 -27.25 3.99
C LEU A 24 4.17 -26.49 3.49
N MET A 25 3.07 -26.48 4.23
CA MET A 25 1.88 -25.71 3.89
C MET A 25 2.16 -24.21 3.83
N LYS A 26 2.96 -23.70 4.77
CA LYS A 26 3.39 -22.30 4.77
C LYS A 26 4.28 -21.95 3.57
N LEU A 27 5.17 -22.86 3.19
CA LEU A 27 6.03 -22.67 2.00
C LEU A 27 5.20 -22.66 0.72
N ASP A 28 4.26 -23.61 0.57
CA ASP A 28 3.34 -23.65 -0.58
C ASP A 28 2.53 -22.36 -0.71
N GLN A 29 2.02 -21.83 0.42
CA GLN A 29 1.30 -20.56 0.43
C GLN A 29 2.20 -19.38 0.02
N LEU A 30 3.47 -19.38 0.46
CA LEU A 30 4.43 -18.32 0.06
C LEU A 30 4.73 -18.39 -1.45
N LEU A 31 4.89 -19.58 -2.01
CA LEU A 31 5.09 -19.76 -3.45
C LEU A 31 3.88 -19.28 -4.25
N LYS A 32 2.67 -19.66 -3.86
CA LYS A 32 1.43 -19.19 -4.50
C LYS A 32 1.31 -17.66 -4.47
N ASN A 33 1.56 -17.06 -3.30
CA ASN A 33 1.53 -15.60 -3.17
C ASN A 33 2.60 -14.92 -4.08
N GLN A 34 3.75 -15.56 -4.27
CA GLN A 34 4.80 -15.07 -5.16
C GLN A 34 4.39 -15.18 -6.64
N GLU A 35 3.78 -16.28 -7.04
CA GLU A 35 3.26 -16.48 -8.40
C GLU A 35 2.14 -15.46 -8.72
N GLU A 36 1.19 -15.28 -7.83
CA GLU A 36 0.12 -14.28 -7.96
C GLU A 36 0.67 -12.86 -8.07
N PHE A 37 1.69 -12.54 -7.26
CA PHE A 37 2.39 -11.26 -7.33
C PHE A 37 3.05 -11.05 -8.69
N MET A 38 3.78 -12.05 -9.20
CA MET A 38 4.45 -11.96 -10.50
C MET A 38 3.46 -11.87 -11.67
N GLY A 39 2.36 -12.63 -11.61
CA GLY A 39 1.28 -12.55 -12.59
C GLY A 39 0.62 -11.17 -12.63
N SER A 40 0.32 -10.62 -11.44
CA SER A 40 -0.26 -9.28 -11.30
C SER A 40 0.70 -8.19 -11.80
N PHE A 41 1.98 -8.31 -11.49
CA PHE A 41 3.02 -7.39 -11.97
C PHE A 41 3.13 -7.41 -13.50
N ALA A 42 3.21 -8.61 -14.10
CA ALA A 42 3.29 -8.76 -15.55
C ALA A 42 2.06 -8.14 -16.24
N HIS A 43 0.86 -8.33 -15.69
CA HIS A 43 -0.37 -7.74 -16.20
C HIS A 43 -0.37 -6.20 -16.10
N GLU A 44 0.03 -5.63 -14.96
CA GLU A 44 0.10 -4.17 -14.76
C GLU A 44 1.20 -3.49 -15.60
N MET A 45 2.23 -4.24 -16.01
CA MET A 45 3.26 -3.79 -16.97
C MET A 45 2.78 -3.89 -18.43
N LYS A 46 2.10 -4.98 -18.81
CA LYS A 46 1.68 -5.24 -20.19
C LYS A 46 0.73 -4.15 -20.71
N THR A 47 -0.24 -3.74 -19.90
CA THR A 47 -1.26 -2.77 -20.32
C THR A 47 -0.68 -1.42 -20.77
N PRO A 48 0.13 -0.70 -19.96
CA PRO A 48 0.74 0.56 -20.37
C PRO A 48 1.73 0.40 -21.53
N LEU A 49 2.49 -0.69 -21.56
CA LEU A 49 3.40 -0.98 -22.69
C LEU A 49 2.64 -1.14 -24.01
N THR A 50 1.53 -1.89 -24.00
CA THR A 50 0.69 -2.05 -25.19
C THR A 50 0.14 -0.70 -25.66
N SER A 51 -0.29 0.16 -24.73
CA SER A 51 -0.80 1.50 -25.07
C SER A 51 0.33 2.38 -25.67
N ILE A 52 1.51 2.41 -25.04
CA ILE A 52 2.67 3.16 -25.56
C ILE A 52 3.03 2.72 -26.98
N ILE A 53 3.13 1.42 -27.21
CA ILE A 53 3.46 0.87 -28.55
C ILE A 53 2.36 1.23 -29.53
N GLY A 54 1.08 1.05 -29.19
CA GLY A 54 -0.03 1.38 -30.08
C GLY A 54 -0.08 2.83 -30.50
N TYR A 55 0.10 3.77 -29.55
CA TYR A 55 0.15 5.21 -29.87
C TYR A 55 1.43 5.59 -30.65
N ALA A 56 2.56 4.96 -30.35
CA ALA A 56 3.78 5.16 -31.11
C ALA A 56 3.65 4.66 -32.56
N ASP A 57 2.98 3.53 -32.76
CA ASP A 57 2.68 3.02 -34.13
C ASP A 57 1.71 3.94 -34.87
N LEU A 58 0.67 4.44 -34.21
CA LEU A 58 -0.21 5.48 -34.79
C LEU A 58 0.56 6.71 -35.23
N MET A 59 1.53 7.19 -34.43
CA MET A 59 2.37 8.34 -34.80
C MET A 59 3.31 8.09 -35.96
N ARG A 60 3.61 6.84 -36.29
CA ARG A 60 4.40 6.47 -37.49
C ARG A 60 3.58 6.50 -38.78
N MET A 61 2.26 6.52 -38.68
CA MET A 61 1.36 6.65 -39.82
C MET A 61 1.33 8.11 -40.27
N GLU A 62 1.53 8.38 -41.57
CA GLU A 62 1.68 9.72 -42.14
C GLU A 62 0.40 10.60 -42.14
N ALA A 63 -0.74 10.06 -41.67
CA ALA A 63 -2.08 10.67 -41.81
C ALA A 63 -2.63 11.36 -40.56
N LEU A 64 -1.85 11.54 -39.48
CA LEU A 64 -2.34 12.16 -38.25
C LEU A 64 -2.29 13.70 -38.31
N SER A 65 -3.37 14.34 -37.90
CA SER A 65 -3.38 15.79 -37.64
C SER A 65 -2.45 16.16 -36.47
N LYS A 66 -2.08 17.43 -36.36
CA LYS A 66 -1.23 17.94 -35.26
C LYS A 66 -1.89 17.71 -33.89
N GLU A 67 -3.21 17.82 -33.82
CA GLU A 67 -4.01 17.56 -32.62
C GLU A 67 -3.94 16.10 -32.20
N GLU A 68 -4.12 15.17 -33.13
CA GLU A 68 -4.02 13.72 -32.89
C GLU A 68 -2.59 13.31 -32.47
N GLN A 69 -1.57 13.89 -33.10
CA GLN A 69 -0.17 13.69 -32.69
C GLN A 69 0.07 14.14 -31.25
N LYS A 70 -0.44 15.31 -30.87
CA LYS A 70 -0.33 15.85 -29.51
C LYS A 70 -1.03 14.96 -28.48
N GLU A 71 -2.21 14.45 -28.83
CA GLU A 71 -2.97 13.55 -27.98
C GLU A 71 -2.22 12.20 -27.81
N ALA A 72 -1.72 11.60 -28.88
CA ALA A 72 -0.91 10.39 -28.84
C ALA A 72 0.36 10.54 -27.99
N CYS A 73 1.09 11.65 -28.16
CA CYS A 73 2.23 11.99 -27.29
C CYS A 73 1.82 12.09 -25.82
N GLY A 74 0.67 12.70 -25.53
CA GLY A 74 0.10 12.81 -24.18
C GLY A 74 -0.14 11.43 -23.55
N TYR A 75 -0.72 10.49 -24.30
CA TYR A 75 -0.92 9.12 -23.84
C TYR A 75 0.40 8.38 -23.60
N ILE A 76 1.35 8.45 -24.54
CA ILE A 76 2.68 7.84 -24.37
C ILE A 76 3.35 8.36 -23.09
N TYR A 77 3.33 9.68 -22.87
CA TYR A 77 3.91 10.29 -21.69
C TYR A 77 3.23 9.82 -20.39
N SER A 78 1.90 9.81 -20.37
CA SER A 78 1.14 9.44 -19.17
C SER A 78 1.35 7.97 -18.80
N GLU A 79 1.35 7.05 -19.78
CA GLU A 79 1.61 5.63 -19.53
C GLU A 79 3.08 5.37 -19.18
N GLY A 80 4.02 6.12 -19.76
CA GLY A 80 5.43 6.10 -19.36
C GLY A 80 5.64 6.53 -17.90
N LYS A 81 4.97 7.59 -17.46
CA LYS A 81 4.96 8.02 -16.05
C LYS A 81 4.33 7.00 -15.13
N ARG A 82 3.28 6.33 -15.59
CA ARG A 82 2.64 5.24 -14.84
C ARG A 82 3.60 4.07 -14.62
N LEU A 83 4.33 3.64 -15.67
CA LEU A 83 5.36 2.59 -15.57
C LEU A 83 6.50 3.00 -14.64
N GLN A 84 6.97 4.23 -14.72
CA GLN A 84 7.99 4.76 -13.81
C GLN A 84 7.53 4.67 -12.35
N ASN A 85 6.30 5.10 -12.05
CA ASN A 85 5.74 5.03 -10.70
C ASN A 85 5.55 3.59 -10.21
N LEU A 86 5.14 2.67 -11.09
CA LEU A 86 5.05 1.25 -10.78
C LEU A 86 6.42 0.70 -10.37
N SER A 87 7.46 0.94 -11.19
CA SER A 87 8.83 0.50 -10.94
C SER A 87 9.37 1.03 -9.60
N LEU A 88 9.22 2.34 -9.33
CA LEU A 88 9.67 2.96 -8.08
C LEU A 88 8.98 2.37 -6.84
N LYS A 89 7.66 2.12 -6.91
CA LYS A 89 6.90 1.50 -5.81
C LYS A 89 7.32 0.05 -5.58
N LEU A 90 7.57 -0.70 -6.66
CA LEU A 90 8.06 -2.07 -6.57
C LEU A 90 9.45 -2.12 -5.94
N MET A 91 10.39 -1.27 -6.41
CA MET A 91 11.72 -1.16 -5.81
C MET A 91 11.65 -0.82 -4.33
N LYS A 92 10.79 0.14 -3.95
CA LYS A 92 10.55 0.48 -2.54
C LYS A 92 10.08 -0.75 -1.74
N LEU A 93 9.12 -1.52 -2.25
CA LEU A 93 8.62 -2.71 -1.58
C LEU A 93 9.71 -3.78 -1.41
N LEU A 94 10.57 -3.98 -2.41
CA LEU A 94 11.70 -4.92 -2.34
C LEU A 94 12.76 -4.48 -1.32
N VAL A 95 13.08 -3.19 -1.29
CA VAL A 95 14.00 -2.62 -0.29
C VAL A 95 13.45 -2.82 1.12
N LEU A 96 12.17 -2.51 1.35
CA LEU A 96 11.51 -2.69 2.65
C LEU A 96 11.54 -4.14 3.16
N LYS A 97 11.46 -5.13 2.26
CA LYS A 97 11.51 -6.55 2.62
C LYS A 97 12.89 -7.06 3.00
N ASN A 98 13.94 -6.48 2.42
CA ASN A 98 15.30 -7.03 2.48
C ASN A 98 16.30 -6.20 3.28
N GLN A 99 15.97 -4.96 3.63
CA GLN A 99 16.87 -4.06 4.34
C GLN A 99 16.53 -3.98 5.84
N GLN A 100 17.57 -3.84 6.66
CA GLN A 100 17.42 -3.50 8.07
C GLN A 100 17.38 -1.98 8.23
N PHE A 101 16.50 -1.50 9.11
CA PHE A 101 16.28 -0.08 9.36
C PHE A 101 16.65 0.27 10.79
N GLN A 102 17.23 1.47 10.97
CA GLN A 102 17.59 1.98 12.29
C GLN A 102 16.42 2.77 12.89
N MET A 103 15.89 2.27 14.01
CA MET A 103 14.85 2.96 14.76
C MET A 103 15.45 4.04 15.65
N LYS A 104 14.91 5.25 15.56
CA LYS A 104 15.31 6.41 16.38
C LYS A 104 14.13 6.87 17.25
N LYS A 105 14.43 7.35 18.48
CA LYS A 105 13.41 7.99 19.29
C LYS A 105 13.05 9.34 18.66
N GLN A 106 11.79 9.48 18.26
CA GLN A 106 11.27 10.68 17.60
C GLN A 106 9.91 11.04 18.18
N ASP A 107 9.59 12.33 18.15
CA ASP A 107 8.26 12.83 18.44
C ASP A 107 7.41 12.72 17.17
N LEU A 108 6.22 12.12 17.30
CA LEU A 108 5.32 11.88 16.16
C LEU A 108 4.61 13.16 15.71
N GLU A 109 4.29 14.06 16.64
CA GLU A 109 3.51 15.26 16.36
C GLU A 109 4.10 16.11 15.22
N PRO A 110 5.39 16.57 15.28
CA PRO A 110 5.95 17.39 14.20
C PRO A 110 6.06 16.64 12.87
N MET A 111 6.28 15.32 12.90
CA MET A 111 6.38 14.50 11.70
C MET A 111 5.04 14.34 10.99
N ILE A 112 3.97 14.08 11.74
CA ILE A 112 2.62 13.98 11.19
C ILE A 112 2.21 15.34 10.62
N GLN A 113 2.48 16.43 11.34
CA GLN A 113 2.18 17.78 10.91
C GLN A 113 2.92 18.15 9.63
N GLU A 114 4.20 17.82 9.51
CA GLU A 114 4.99 18.00 8.27
C GLU A 114 4.42 17.20 7.09
N ALA A 115 4.06 15.94 7.32
CA ALA A 115 3.46 15.09 6.29
C ALA A 115 2.14 15.68 5.77
N VAL A 116 1.25 16.10 6.67
CA VAL A 116 -0.03 16.74 6.30
C VAL A 116 0.20 18.06 5.57
N THR A 117 1.12 18.89 6.06
CA THR A 117 1.48 20.18 5.43
C THR A 117 1.98 19.97 4.01
N SER A 118 2.77 18.94 3.75
CA SER A 118 3.27 18.63 2.40
C SER A 118 2.16 18.29 1.39
N MET A 119 0.98 17.90 1.88
CA MET A 119 -0.20 17.59 1.07
C MET A 119 -1.20 18.75 0.98
N GLN A 120 -0.91 19.89 1.62
CA GLN A 120 -1.85 21.00 1.79
C GLN A 120 -2.39 21.56 0.47
N TYR A 121 -1.54 21.63 -0.57
CA TYR A 121 -1.98 22.08 -1.89
C TYR A 121 -3.09 21.18 -2.46
N ARG A 122 -2.87 19.87 -2.46
CA ARG A 122 -3.85 18.88 -2.97
C ARG A 122 -5.12 18.82 -2.11
N LEU A 123 -4.98 18.97 -0.81
CA LEU A 123 -6.12 19.02 0.12
C LEU A 123 -7.00 20.23 -0.18
N LYS A 124 -6.41 21.40 -0.40
CA LYS A 124 -7.14 22.61 -0.80
C LYS A 124 -7.76 22.53 -2.20
N GLU A 125 -7.03 21.97 -3.17
CA GLU A 125 -7.53 21.78 -4.53
C GLU A 125 -8.79 20.89 -4.59
N GLN A 126 -8.93 19.97 -3.64
CA GLN A 126 -10.10 19.09 -3.53
C GLN A 126 -11.11 19.53 -2.46
N ASP A 127 -11.01 20.75 -1.91
CA ASP A 127 -11.87 21.28 -0.85
C ASP A 127 -12.01 20.37 0.39
N ILE A 128 -10.91 19.71 0.79
CA ILE A 128 -10.89 18.80 1.93
C ILE A 128 -10.51 19.56 3.19
N LEU A 129 -11.40 19.50 4.20
CA LEU A 129 -11.13 20.02 5.54
C LEU A 129 -10.22 19.05 6.31
N VAL A 130 -9.23 19.59 7.01
CA VAL A 130 -8.29 18.79 7.79
C VAL A 130 -8.43 19.10 9.28
N ASN A 131 -8.72 18.06 10.06
CA ASN A 131 -8.73 18.10 11.51
C ASN A 131 -7.49 17.38 12.06
N LEU A 132 -6.63 18.09 12.77
CA LEU A 132 -5.45 17.53 13.43
C LEU A 132 -5.64 17.54 14.94
N ASN A 133 -5.67 16.36 15.55
CA ASN A 133 -5.78 16.17 17.00
C ASN A 133 -4.52 15.43 17.49
N LEU A 134 -3.39 16.12 17.45
CA LEU A 134 -2.09 15.54 17.75
C LEU A 134 -1.67 15.84 19.18
N LYS A 135 -0.97 14.88 19.79
CA LYS A 135 -0.38 14.99 21.13
C LYS A 135 1.06 14.52 21.08
N LYS A 136 1.89 15.11 21.91
CA LYS A 136 3.29 14.70 22.02
C LYS A 136 3.39 13.21 22.34
N ALA A 137 3.98 12.43 21.43
CA ALA A 137 4.18 10.99 21.57
C ALA A 137 5.56 10.60 21.05
N ILE A 138 6.45 10.19 21.95
CA ILE A 138 7.82 9.79 21.60
C ILE A 138 7.85 8.28 21.38
N CYS A 139 8.19 7.86 20.16
CA CYS A 139 8.29 6.45 19.77
C CYS A 139 9.63 6.14 19.10
N LYS A 140 10.00 4.84 19.10
CA LYS A 140 11.12 4.35 18.30
C LYS A 140 10.61 4.08 16.88
N ILE A 141 11.02 4.91 15.93
CA ILE A 141 10.55 4.85 14.55
C ILE A 141 11.72 5.09 13.57
N GLU A 142 11.51 4.69 12.33
CA GLU A 142 12.30 5.16 11.19
C GLU A 142 11.51 6.32 10.54
N PRO A 143 12.07 7.55 10.57
CA PRO A 143 11.31 8.78 10.23
C PRO A 143 10.78 8.79 8.80
N ASP A 144 11.62 8.43 7.81
CA ASP A 144 11.27 8.50 6.39
C ASP A 144 10.23 7.44 6.02
N LEU A 145 10.29 6.27 6.67
CA LEU A 145 9.29 5.23 6.49
C LEU A 145 7.94 5.65 7.08
N LEU A 146 7.93 6.20 8.29
CA LEU A 146 6.69 6.66 8.91
C LEU A 146 6.07 7.80 8.12
N LYS A 147 6.86 8.78 7.66
CA LYS A 147 6.40 9.84 6.77
C LYS A 147 5.78 9.26 5.50
N SER A 148 6.44 8.28 4.88
CA SER A 148 5.91 7.59 3.71
C SER A 148 4.60 6.85 3.98
N LEU A 149 4.45 6.21 5.15
CA LEU A 149 3.21 5.56 5.58
C LEU A 149 2.07 6.58 5.63
N ILE A 150 2.27 7.68 6.35
CA ILE A 150 1.26 8.74 6.52
C ILE A 150 0.86 9.33 5.16
N LEU A 151 1.83 9.66 4.30
CA LEU A 151 1.56 10.18 2.96
C LEU A 151 0.76 9.21 2.09
N ASN A 152 1.06 7.91 2.13
CA ASN A 152 0.28 6.91 1.40
C ASN A 152 -1.16 6.79 1.91
N LEU A 153 -1.37 6.85 3.23
CA LEU A 153 -2.71 6.79 3.81
C LEU A 153 -3.52 8.05 3.49
N ILE A 154 -2.91 9.24 3.58
CA ILE A 154 -3.55 10.50 3.18
C ILE A 154 -3.88 10.50 1.68
N ASP A 155 -2.97 10.03 0.80
CA ASP A 155 -3.21 9.93 -0.63
C ASP A 155 -4.38 8.99 -0.96
N ASN A 156 -4.54 7.89 -0.21
CA ASN A 156 -5.69 7.01 -0.34
C ASN A 156 -6.99 7.69 0.13
N ALA A 157 -6.96 8.41 1.24
CA ALA A 157 -8.09 9.20 1.74
C ALA A 157 -8.54 10.25 0.70
N LEU A 158 -7.60 11.00 0.11
CA LEU A 158 -7.90 11.96 -0.95
C LEU A 158 -8.58 11.29 -2.16
N LYS A 159 -8.09 10.12 -2.55
CA LYS A 159 -8.67 9.36 -3.68
C LYS A 159 -10.06 8.79 -3.38
N SER A 160 -10.37 8.54 -2.12
CA SER A 160 -11.71 8.08 -1.70
C SER A 160 -12.74 9.21 -1.70
N MET A 161 -12.30 10.45 -1.42
CA MET A 161 -13.09 11.68 -1.43
C MET A 161 -13.01 12.35 -2.81
N ASN A 162 -14.11 12.52 -3.53
CA ASN A 162 -14.10 13.08 -4.90
C ASN A 162 -13.82 14.60 -4.91
N SER A 163 -14.61 15.35 -4.14
CA SER A 163 -14.41 16.76 -3.86
C SER A 163 -15.20 17.09 -2.59
N GLY A 164 -14.55 17.83 -1.70
CA GLY A 164 -15.07 18.07 -0.36
C GLY A 164 -14.94 16.82 0.53
N GLY A 165 -14.99 17.05 1.83
CA GLY A 165 -14.88 15.99 2.83
C GLY A 165 -14.00 16.40 3.99
N ILE A 166 -13.83 15.49 4.93
CA ILE A 166 -13.04 15.71 6.14
C ILE A 166 -11.99 14.63 6.26
N LEU A 167 -10.74 15.04 6.38
CA LEU A 167 -9.63 14.19 6.78
C LEU A 167 -9.31 14.47 8.24
N THR A 168 -9.41 13.49 9.10
CA THR A 168 -9.04 13.59 10.50
C THR A 168 -7.79 12.76 10.77
N VAL A 169 -6.77 13.36 11.38
CA VAL A 169 -5.56 12.68 11.83
C VAL A 169 -5.41 12.88 13.33
N GLU A 170 -5.38 11.78 14.06
CA GLU A 170 -5.22 11.76 15.50
C GLU A 170 -4.08 10.82 15.90
N ASP A 171 -3.40 11.14 16.98
CA ASP A 171 -2.50 10.21 17.63
C ASP A 171 -2.85 10.02 19.11
N ARG A 172 -2.51 8.87 19.65
CA ARG A 172 -2.69 8.55 21.08
C ARG A 172 -1.48 7.78 21.57
N ALA A 173 -0.79 8.33 22.56
CA ALA A 173 0.27 7.62 23.24
C ALA A 173 -0.30 6.39 23.98
N THR A 174 0.45 5.29 23.98
CA THR A 174 0.15 4.06 24.71
C THR A 174 1.38 3.63 25.52
N GLN A 175 1.24 2.63 26.38
CA GLN A 175 2.37 2.09 27.15
C GLN A 175 3.44 1.46 26.24
N GLU A 176 3.03 0.93 25.09
CA GLU A 176 3.91 0.19 24.16
C GLU A 176 4.36 1.04 22.95
N GLY A 177 3.88 2.30 22.84
CA GLY A 177 4.19 3.17 21.69
C GLY A 177 3.11 4.21 21.44
N ALA A 178 2.59 4.28 20.21
CA ALA A 178 1.50 5.18 19.85
C ALA A 178 0.54 4.54 18.85
N LYS A 179 -0.70 5.01 18.84
CA LYS A 179 -1.71 4.71 17.84
C LYS A 179 -1.95 5.96 17.00
N ILE A 180 -1.86 5.83 15.70
CA ILE A 180 -2.17 6.88 14.74
C ILE A 180 -3.47 6.50 14.04
N TYR A 181 -4.46 7.38 14.06
CA TYR A 181 -5.73 7.24 13.38
C TYR A 181 -5.77 8.22 12.21
N ILE A 182 -6.09 7.73 11.03
CA ILE A 182 -6.32 8.54 9.84
C ILE A 182 -7.70 8.16 9.33
N SER A 183 -8.63 9.10 9.40
CA SER A 183 -10.03 8.88 9.02
C SER A 183 -10.44 9.84 7.93
N ASP A 184 -11.20 9.35 6.95
CA ASP A 184 -11.78 10.11 5.85
C ASP A 184 -13.29 9.94 5.79
N THR A 185 -13.99 10.89 5.20
CA THR A 185 -15.42 10.82 4.91
C THR A 185 -15.70 10.44 3.45
N GLY A 186 -14.82 9.63 2.86
CA GLY A 186 -14.92 9.21 1.47
C GLY A 186 -15.95 8.13 1.22
N CYS A 187 -15.82 7.44 0.08
CA CYS A 187 -16.77 6.42 -0.34
C CYS A 187 -16.78 5.15 0.55
N GLY A 188 -15.79 4.98 1.41
CA GLY A 188 -15.64 3.77 2.21
C GLY A 188 -15.46 2.50 1.38
N MET A 189 -15.53 1.34 2.05
CA MET A 189 -15.30 0.03 1.43
C MET A 189 -16.31 -1.01 1.93
N PRO A 190 -16.67 -2.02 1.11
CA PRO A 190 -17.40 -3.21 1.55
C PRO A 190 -16.55 -4.01 2.56
N LYS A 191 -17.22 -4.65 3.53
CA LYS A 191 -16.51 -5.39 4.61
C LYS A 191 -15.67 -6.55 4.12
N ASP A 192 -16.12 -7.26 3.10
CA ASP A 192 -15.46 -8.41 2.47
C ASP A 192 -14.18 -8.03 1.73
N GLU A 193 -14.03 -6.76 1.35
CA GLU A 193 -12.85 -6.23 0.68
C GLU A 193 -11.72 -5.85 1.65
N ILE A 194 -12.04 -5.51 2.90
CA ILE A 194 -11.09 -4.99 3.89
C ILE A 194 -9.90 -5.92 4.11
N SER A 195 -10.09 -7.23 4.09
CA SER A 195 -9.01 -8.22 4.28
C SER A 195 -7.99 -8.22 3.14
N LYS A 196 -8.40 -7.83 1.92
CA LYS A 196 -7.59 -7.91 0.70
C LYS A 196 -6.89 -6.61 0.34
N ILE A 197 -7.33 -5.45 0.84
CA ILE A 197 -6.81 -4.14 0.40
C ILE A 197 -5.32 -3.93 0.64
N THR A 198 -4.69 -4.72 1.51
CA THR A 198 -3.26 -4.69 1.77
C THR A 198 -2.45 -5.64 0.90
N GLU A 199 -3.12 -6.45 0.07
CA GLU A 199 -2.45 -7.30 -0.91
C GLU A 199 -1.88 -6.43 -2.04
N ALA A 200 -0.72 -6.84 -2.56
CA ALA A 200 -0.09 -6.10 -3.64
C ALA A 200 -0.94 -6.21 -4.92
N PHE A 201 -1.09 -5.08 -5.63
CA PHE A 201 -1.89 -4.93 -6.86
C PHE A 201 -3.41 -5.06 -6.66
N TYR A 202 -3.87 -5.30 -5.43
CA TYR A 202 -5.30 -5.36 -5.18
C TYR A 202 -5.96 -3.98 -5.28
N ARG A 203 -7.15 -3.95 -5.88
CA ARG A 203 -7.96 -2.73 -6.06
C ARG A 203 -9.44 -3.12 -6.11
N ILE A 204 -10.26 -2.47 -5.31
CA ILE A 204 -11.72 -2.67 -5.26
C ILE A 204 -12.35 -2.28 -6.61
N ASP A 205 -11.96 -1.14 -7.17
CA ASP A 205 -12.41 -0.67 -8.49
C ASP A 205 -11.20 -0.43 -9.40
N LYS A 206 -11.02 -1.32 -10.39
CA LYS A 206 -9.92 -1.25 -11.36
C LYS A 206 -10.08 -0.08 -12.33
N SER A 207 -11.30 0.34 -12.65
CA SER A 207 -11.58 1.38 -13.64
C SER A 207 -11.29 2.77 -13.07
N ARG A 208 -11.83 3.07 -11.90
CA ARG A 208 -11.65 4.34 -11.18
C ARG A 208 -10.18 4.54 -10.77
N SER A 209 -9.56 3.49 -10.25
CA SER A 209 -8.17 3.54 -9.79
C SER A 209 -7.18 3.76 -10.94
N ARG A 210 -7.49 3.32 -12.17
CA ARG A 210 -6.65 3.59 -13.35
C ARG A 210 -6.60 5.08 -13.66
N LYS A 211 -7.74 5.76 -13.67
CA LYS A 211 -7.83 7.22 -13.91
C LYS A 211 -7.05 8.03 -12.85
N GLN A 212 -6.97 7.53 -11.62
CA GLN A 212 -6.26 8.16 -10.50
C GLN A 212 -4.79 7.72 -10.34
N GLY A 213 -4.24 6.95 -11.30
CA GLY A 213 -2.84 6.49 -11.29
C GLY A 213 -2.49 5.50 -10.17
N GLY A 214 -3.49 4.86 -9.56
CA GLY A 214 -3.29 3.86 -8.52
C GLY A 214 -2.83 2.52 -9.09
N VAL A 215 -1.72 1.97 -8.57
CA VAL A 215 -1.15 0.68 -8.97
C VAL A 215 -1.51 -0.45 -8.01
N GLY A 216 -2.15 -0.14 -6.86
CA GLY A 216 -2.47 -1.14 -5.83
C GLY A 216 -1.26 -1.56 -4.96
N LEU A 217 -0.16 -0.79 -4.96
CA LEU A 217 1.01 -1.08 -4.13
C LEU A 217 1.09 -0.21 -2.86
N GLY A 218 0.29 0.85 -2.76
CA GLY A 218 0.38 1.81 -1.64
C GLY A 218 0.14 1.17 -0.28
N LEU A 219 -0.95 0.43 -0.11
CA LEU A 219 -1.28 -0.23 1.16
C LEU A 219 -0.39 -1.44 1.45
N ALA A 220 0.11 -2.13 0.42
CA ALA A 220 1.13 -3.18 0.59
C ALA A 220 2.44 -2.60 1.14
N ILE A 221 2.87 -1.42 0.67
CA ILE A 221 4.00 -0.67 1.22
C ILE A 221 3.71 -0.25 2.68
N CYS A 222 2.50 0.25 2.96
CA CYS A 222 2.08 0.60 4.32
C CYS A 222 2.17 -0.60 5.28
N LYS A 223 1.66 -1.76 4.87
CA LYS A 223 1.73 -3.01 5.63
C LYS A 223 3.18 -3.39 5.96
N GLU A 224 4.08 -3.28 5.00
CA GLU A 224 5.48 -3.61 5.20
C GLU A 224 6.19 -2.60 6.13
N ILE A 225 5.88 -1.31 6.01
CA ILE A 225 6.39 -0.29 6.94
C ILE A 225 5.92 -0.57 8.37
N VAL A 226 4.64 -0.89 8.56
CA VAL A 226 4.08 -1.22 9.88
C VAL A 226 4.75 -2.48 10.45
N ARG A 227 4.99 -3.51 9.63
CA ARG A 227 5.74 -4.72 10.02
C ARG A 227 7.16 -4.40 10.51
N ILE A 228 7.89 -3.52 9.80
CA ILE A 228 9.23 -3.07 10.17
C ILE A 228 9.22 -2.38 11.55
N HIS A 229 8.16 -1.63 11.86
CA HIS A 229 7.95 -0.98 13.16
C HIS A 229 7.36 -1.90 14.23
N GLN A 230 7.17 -3.20 13.94
CA GLN A 230 6.56 -4.20 14.82
C GLN A 230 5.15 -3.77 15.30
N GLY A 231 4.46 -3.00 14.45
CA GLY A 231 3.12 -2.48 14.71
C GLY A 231 2.04 -3.34 14.08
N GLU A 232 0.79 -2.87 14.25
CA GLU A 232 -0.40 -3.45 13.65
C GLU A 232 -1.16 -2.39 12.87
N MET A 233 -1.75 -2.77 11.73
CA MET A 233 -2.61 -1.90 10.93
C MET A 233 -4.01 -2.49 10.83
N ARG A 234 -5.00 -1.70 11.20
CA ARG A 234 -6.42 -2.09 11.15
C ARG A 234 -7.21 -1.09 10.34
N PHE A 235 -8.22 -1.58 9.62
CA PHE A 235 -9.14 -0.76 8.84
C PHE A 235 -10.55 -0.92 9.38
N ILE A 236 -11.23 0.20 9.57
CA ILE A 236 -12.65 0.27 9.91
C ILE A 236 -13.30 1.10 8.83
N SER A 237 -14.16 0.50 8.03
CA SER A 237 -14.79 1.17 6.89
C SER A 237 -16.24 0.77 6.75
N GLN A 238 -17.04 1.71 6.28
CA GLN A 238 -18.42 1.49 5.87
C GLN A 238 -18.67 2.19 4.55
N GLN A 239 -19.18 1.44 3.59
CA GLN A 239 -19.51 1.99 2.27
C GLN A 239 -20.44 3.20 2.39
N GLY A 240 -20.07 4.30 1.73
CA GLY A 240 -20.77 5.59 1.78
C GLY A 240 -20.51 6.45 3.01
N LYS A 241 -19.68 6.01 3.97
CA LYS A 241 -19.38 6.80 5.19
C LYS A 241 -17.90 7.13 5.37
N GLY A 242 -17.01 6.41 4.68
CA GLY A 242 -15.56 6.61 4.76
C GLY A 242 -14.81 5.46 5.46
N THR A 243 -13.57 5.71 5.77
CA THR A 243 -12.62 4.76 6.39
C THR A 243 -11.86 5.40 7.54
#